data_4f5ff3964ee9cf7521c66b0f0dbbe0c9
#
_entry.id   4f5ff3964ee9cf7521c66b0f0dbbe0c9
#
_cell.length_a   1.000
_cell.length_b   1.000
_cell.length_c   1.000
_cell.angle_alpha   90.00
_cell.angle_beta   90.00
_cell.angle_gamma   90.00
#
_symmetry.space_group_name_H-M   'P 1'
#
loop_
_entity.id
_entity.type
_entity.pdbx_description
1 polymer ?
#
loop_
_entity_poly.entity_id
_entity_poly.type
_entity_poly.pdbx_seq_one_letter_code
_entity_poly.pdbx_strand_id
1 'polypeptide(L)'
;MFKGRIAALVMTMMIVGCSSRPAIPVNDEQTLVMESSVLAAGITAQQPALTISEINSSASSMLFNERHEPVTVHYRFFWYDVRGLEMHPLEAPRSVTIPARSSVTLYGSANYLGAHKVRLYLYL
;
A
#
# COMPACT_ATOMS: atom_id res chain seq x y z
N MET A 1 -33.99 40.77 -38.69
CA MET A 1 -33.63 40.35 -38.39
C MET A 1 -33.45 39.44 -37.82
N PHE A 2 -33.38 38.97 -37.57
CA PHE A 2 -33.23 38.07 -36.97
C PHE A 2 -32.33 37.63 -36.55
N LYS A 3 -31.87 37.70 -36.39
CA LYS A 3 -30.95 37.44 -35.99
C LYS A 3 -30.83 36.94 -34.87
N GLY A 4 -31.11 37.01 -34.13
CA GLY A 4 -30.84 36.66 -33.00
C GLY A 4 -30.85 35.33 -32.79
N ARG A 5 -31.43 34.84 -33.33
CA ARG A 5 -31.60 33.63 -33.09
C ARG A 5 -30.57 32.90 -32.95
N ILE A 6 -29.74 33.14 -33.22
CA ILE A 6 -28.70 32.46 -33.21
C ILE A 6 -28.16 32.11 -32.05
N ALA A 7 -28.09 32.77 -31.34
CA ALA A 7 -27.46 32.55 -30.24
C ALA A 7 -27.70 31.37 -29.57
N ALA A 8 -28.65 31.11 -29.50
CA ALA A 8 -28.96 30.08 -28.78
C ALA A 8 -28.12 29.00 -28.73
N LEU A 9 -27.92 28.54 -29.50
CA LEU A 9 -27.31 27.38 -29.43
C LEU A 9 -26.29 27.14 -28.73
N VAL A 10 -25.65 27.77 -28.47
CA VAL A 10 -24.58 27.54 -27.84
C VAL A 10 -24.51 26.78 -26.74
N MET A 11 -25.07 27.01 -25.95
CA MET A 11 -24.83 26.44 -24.80
C MET A 11 -24.78 25.13 -24.68
N THR A 12 -25.11 24.62 -25.09
CA THR A 12 -25.17 23.37 -24.94
C THR A 12 -24.08 22.62 -24.60
N MET A 13 -23.25 22.72 -24.98
CA MET A 13 -22.30 21.85 -24.78
C MET A 13 -21.73 21.60 -23.63
N MET A 14 -21.62 22.24 -22.94
CA MET A 14 -20.86 22.02 -21.86
C MET A 14 -21.01 20.91 -21.15
N ILE A 15 -21.64 20.33 -21.04
CA ILE A 15 -21.81 19.32 -20.27
C ILE A 15 -20.92 18.38 -20.11
N VAL A 16 -20.50 17.99 -20.40
CA VAL A 16 -19.66 17.02 -20.30
C VAL A 16 -18.90 16.71 -19.36
N GLY A 17 -18.31 16.14 -19.37
CA GLY A 17 -17.49 15.71 -18.62
C GLY A 17 -17.38 15.15 -17.50
N CYS A 18 -17.50 15.32 -16.81
CA CYS A 18 -17.28 14.92 -15.66
C CYS A 18 -17.32 13.68 -15.40
N SER A 19 -17.80 13.12 -15.70
CA SER A 19 -17.89 11.92 -15.35
C SER A 19 -16.90 11.13 -15.12
N SER A 20 -16.13 11.17 -15.48
CA SER A 20 -15.18 10.32 -15.33
C SER A 20 -14.59 10.08 -14.19
N ARG A 21 -14.95 9.82 -13.29
CA ARG A 21 -14.31 9.57 -12.30
C ARG A 21 -13.84 8.32 -12.30
N PRO A 22 -12.82 8.12 -12.12
CA PRO A 22 -12.25 6.92 -12.19
C PRO A 22 -12.57 6.17 -11.04
N ALA A 23 -12.70 5.06 -11.19
CA ALA A 23 -12.85 4.25 -10.12
C ALA A 23 -11.66 4.31 -9.32
N ILE A 24 -11.80 4.29 -8.12
CA ILE A 24 -10.73 4.25 -7.31
C ILE A 24 -10.11 2.99 -7.44
N PRO A 25 -8.97 2.92 -7.72
CA PRO A 25 -8.32 1.72 -7.88
C PRO A 25 -8.25 1.04 -6.60
N VAL A 26 -8.54 -0.09 -6.64
CA VAL A 26 -8.43 -0.80 -5.52
C VAL A 26 -7.09 -0.92 -5.38
N ASN A 27 -6.61 -0.81 -4.47
CA ASN A 27 -5.35 -0.81 -4.29
C ASN A 27 -4.59 -1.96 -4.48
N ASP A 28 -4.56 -2.50 -5.59
CA ASP A 28 -3.65 -3.47 -5.88
C ASP A 28 -2.29 -3.00 -5.63
N GLU A 29 -2.12 -1.71 -5.64
CA GLU A 29 -0.81 -1.23 -5.48
C GLU A 29 -0.48 -0.83 -4.11
N GLN A 30 -1.38 -0.94 -3.19
CA GLN A 30 -1.07 -0.58 -1.85
C GLN A 30 -0.32 -1.71 -1.19
N THR A 31 0.98 -1.57 -1.10
CA THR A 31 1.81 -2.63 -0.54
C THR A 31 2.13 -2.39 0.93
N LEU A 32 1.79 -1.24 1.48
CA LEU A 32 2.04 -0.95 2.88
C LEU A 32 0.76 -0.47 3.51
N VAL A 33 0.32 -1.16 4.58
CA VAL A 33 -0.83 -0.75 5.36
C VAL A 33 -0.34 -0.54 6.78
N MET A 34 -0.51 0.67 7.29
CA MET A 34 -0.01 0.99 8.60
C MET A 34 -1.13 1.60 9.38
N GLU A 35 -1.45 1.02 10.53
CA GLU A 35 -2.48 1.58 11.37
C GLU A 35 -2.07 2.95 11.85
N SER A 36 -3.04 3.83 12.06
CA SER A 36 -2.73 5.18 12.46
C SER A 36 -2.01 5.23 13.80
N SER A 37 -2.22 4.24 14.65
CA SER A 37 -1.52 4.20 15.93
C SER A 37 -0.02 4.06 15.75
N VAL A 38 0.42 3.35 14.72
CA VAL A 38 1.84 3.17 14.48
C VAL A 38 2.44 4.51 14.05
N LEU A 39 1.75 5.23 13.18
CA LEU A 39 2.25 6.52 12.75
C LEU A 39 2.27 7.49 13.93
N ALA A 40 1.24 7.46 14.75
CA ALA A 40 1.18 8.32 15.93
C ALA A 40 2.27 7.99 16.93
N ALA A 41 2.75 6.76 16.94
CA ALA A 41 3.84 6.37 17.80
C ALA A 41 5.20 6.81 17.27
N GLY A 42 5.26 7.48 16.13
CA GLY A 42 6.51 8.00 15.61
C GLY A 42 7.24 7.06 14.68
N ILE A 43 6.56 6.07 14.14
CA ILE A 43 7.21 5.12 13.24
C ILE A 43 6.86 5.47 11.81
N THR A 44 7.85 5.57 10.97
CA THR A 44 7.66 5.71 9.54
C THR A 44 8.19 4.46 8.86
N ALA A 45 7.65 4.15 7.71
CA ALA A 45 8.02 2.93 7.01
C ALA A 45 8.09 3.19 5.52
N GLN A 46 8.98 2.47 4.85
CA GLN A 46 9.06 2.50 3.41
C GLN A 46 8.23 1.38 2.85
N GLN A 47 7.75 1.56 1.64
CA GLN A 47 7.02 0.49 1.00
C GLN A 47 7.92 -0.71 0.80
N PRO A 48 7.38 -1.91 0.93
CA PRO A 48 8.22 -3.09 0.80
C PRO A 48 8.81 -3.20 -0.59
N ALA A 49 10.06 -3.58 -0.65
CA ALA A 49 10.73 -3.89 -1.89
C ALA A 49 10.56 -5.39 -2.12
N LEU A 50 10.07 -5.76 -3.29
CA LEU A 50 9.75 -7.14 -3.60
C LEU A 50 10.75 -7.71 -4.58
N THR A 51 11.25 -8.89 -4.28
CA THR A 51 12.12 -9.63 -5.19
C THR A 51 11.46 -10.95 -5.50
N ILE A 52 11.21 -11.22 -6.76
CA ILE A 52 10.55 -12.44 -7.18
C ILE A 52 11.59 -13.33 -7.86
N SER A 53 11.65 -14.58 -7.43
CA SER A 53 12.50 -15.55 -8.11
C SER A 53 11.65 -16.75 -8.47
N GLU A 54 12.25 -17.67 -9.22
CA GLU A 54 11.49 -18.83 -9.63
C GLU A 54 11.15 -19.75 -8.48
N ILE A 55 11.89 -19.68 -7.41
CA ILE A 55 11.69 -20.59 -6.32
C ILE A 55 10.93 -19.96 -5.20
N ASN A 56 11.20 -18.72 -4.91
CA ASN A 56 10.48 -18.04 -3.85
C ASN A 56 10.50 -16.56 -4.10
N SER A 57 9.76 -15.84 -3.31
CA SER A 57 9.76 -14.38 -3.35
C SER A 57 10.11 -13.86 -1.99
N SER A 58 10.73 -12.71 -1.93
CA SER A 58 11.10 -12.10 -0.67
C SER A 58 10.77 -10.62 -0.71
N ALA A 59 10.63 -10.03 0.45
CA ALA A 59 10.32 -8.61 0.57
C ALA A 59 11.06 -8.04 1.76
N SER A 60 11.36 -6.76 1.70
CA SER A 60 11.97 -6.07 2.82
C SER A 60 11.40 -4.68 2.92
N SER A 61 11.40 -4.14 4.12
CA SER A 61 10.91 -2.78 4.35
C SER A 61 11.68 -2.19 5.52
N MET A 62 12.09 -0.94 5.38
CA MET A 62 12.82 -0.28 6.44
C MET A 62 11.88 0.59 7.24
N LEU A 63 11.94 0.48 8.56
CA LEU A 63 11.15 1.28 9.47
C LEU A 63 12.08 2.19 10.26
N PHE A 64 11.64 3.39 10.55
CA PHE A 64 12.44 4.33 11.34
C PHE A 64 11.62 4.83 12.52
N ASN A 65 12.23 4.90 13.69
CA ASN A 65 11.59 5.41 14.89
C ASN A 65 12.08 6.83 15.13
N GLU A 66 11.17 7.79 15.02
CA GLU A 66 11.50 9.19 15.21
C GLU A 66 11.48 9.61 16.67
N ARG A 67 11.08 8.74 17.56
CA ARG A 67 10.99 9.08 18.95
C ARG A 67 12.30 8.82 19.67
N HIS A 68 12.35 9.30 20.88
CA HIS A 68 13.54 9.11 21.70
C HIS A 68 13.37 7.91 22.63
N GLU A 69 12.40 7.07 22.37
CA GLU A 69 12.15 5.88 23.14
C GLU A 69 11.94 4.72 22.22
N PRO A 70 12.26 3.52 22.63
CA PRO A 70 12.01 2.36 21.76
C PRO A 70 10.52 2.15 21.55
N VAL A 71 10.15 1.67 20.40
CA VAL A 71 8.74 1.37 20.09
C VAL A 71 8.68 -0.03 19.53
N THR A 72 7.74 -0.83 20.02
CA THR A 72 7.53 -2.19 19.52
C THR A 72 6.35 -2.17 18.57
N VAL A 73 6.56 -2.74 17.39
CA VAL A 73 5.56 -2.77 16.34
C VAL A 73 5.34 -4.23 15.96
N HIS A 74 4.11 -4.58 15.70
CA HIS A 74 3.78 -5.91 15.18
C HIS A 74 3.60 -5.82 13.69
N TYR A 75 3.97 -6.88 12.98
CA TYR A 75 3.90 -6.84 11.53
C TYR A 75 3.62 -8.21 10.95
N ARG A 76 3.11 -8.20 9.74
CA ARG A 76 2.80 -9.41 9.03
C ARG A 76 2.85 -9.12 7.55
N PHE A 77 3.44 -10.05 6.78
CA PHE A 77 3.42 -9.93 5.33
C PHE A 77 2.30 -10.80 4.80
N PHE A 78 1.55 -10.26 3.83
CA PHE A 78 0.53 -10.99 3.12
C PHE A 78 1.00 -11.14 1.69
N TRP A 79 0.87 -12.33 1.14
CA TRP A 79 1.35 -12.65 -0.19
C TRP A 79 0.17 -12.93 -1.10
N TYR A 80 0.26 -12.51 -2.35
CA TYR A 80 -0.82 -12.63 -3.31
C TYR A 80 -0.28 -13.21 -4.60
N ASP A 81 -1.12 -13.97 -5.32
CA ASP A 81 -0.71 -14.54 -6.59
C ASP A 81 -0.90 -13.51 -7.70
N VAL A 82 -0.66 -13.92 -8.95
CA VAL A 82 -0.70 -13.01 -10.06
C VAL A 82 -2.11 -12.48 -10.28
N ARG A 83 -3.11 -13.18 -9.80
CA ARG A 83 -4.48 -12.72 -9.94
C ARG A 83 -4.92 -11.85 -8.79
N GLY A 84 -4.07 -11.64 -7.80
CA GLY A 84 -4.41 -10.82 -6.66
C GLY A 84 -5.11 -11.58 -5.55
N LEU A 85 -5.09 -12.89 -5.58
CA LEU A 85 -5.70 -13.68 -4.52
C LEU A 85 -4.68 -13.95 -3.44
N GLU A 86 -5.16 -13.84 -2.21
CA GLU A 86 -4.28 -14.04 -1.06
C GLU A 86 -3.87 -15.49 -0.94
N MET A 87 -2.63 -15.73 -0.66
CA MET A 87 -2.09 -17.07 -0.58
C MET A 87 -2.04 -17.53 0.86
N HIS A 88 -2.32 -18.80 1.07
CA HIS A 88 -2.40 -19.40 2.40
C HIS A 88 -1.47 -20.59 2.48
N PRO A 89 -1.06 -20.94 3.68
CA PRO A 89 -1.43 -20.38 4.97
C PRO A 89 -0.72 -19.05 5.23
N LEU A 90 -1.33 -18.24 6.06
CA LEU A 90 -0.72 -16.95 6.38
C LEU A 90 0.40 -17.17 7.39
N GLU A 91 1.37 -16.28 7.36
CA GLU A 91 2.40 -16.32 8.36
C GLU A 91 1.87 -15.85 9.68
N ALA A 92 2.47 -16.31 10.76
CA ALA A 92 2.12 -15.78 12.07
C ALA A 92 2.61 -14.36 12.20
N PRO A 93 1.91 -13.51 12.92
CA PRO A 93 2.40 -12.16 13.15
C PRO A 93 3.72 -12.17 13.91
N ARG A 94 4.55 -11.21 13.63
CA ARG A 94 5.84 -11.06 14.30
C ARG A 94 5.91 -9.67 14.89
N SER A 95 6.87 -9.45 15.77
CA SER A 95 7.07 -8.13 16.36
C SER A 95 8.52 -7.75 16.30
N VAL A 96 8.76 -6.46 16.36
CA VAL A 96 10.11 -5.93 16.36
C VAL A 96 10.12 -4.69 17.23
N THR A 97 11.18 -4.50 17.99
CA THR A 97 11.36 -3.29 18.78
C THR A 97 12.37 -2.41 18.05
N ILE A 98 11.97 -1.21 17.73
CA ILE A 98 12.83 -0.28 17.02
C ILE A 98 13.43 0.68 18.03
N PRO A 99 14.73 0.68 18.20
CA PRO A 99 15.35 1.57 19.18
C PRO A 99 15.11 3.03 18.83
N ALA A 100 15.28 3.87 19.82
CA ALA A 100 15.05 5.29 19.65
C ALA A 100 15.92 5.86 18.53
N ARG A 101 15.33 6.67 17.70
CA ARG A 101 16.03 7.38 16.62
C ARG A 101 16.81 6.44 15.71
N SER A 102 16.33 5.25 15.52
CA SER A 102 17.04 4.22 14.75
C SER A 102 16.12 3.58 13.75
N SER A 103 16.68 2.84 12.84
CA SER A 103 15.90 2.13 11.86
C SER A 103 16.17 0.64 11.95
N VAL A 104 15.20 -0.15 11.53
CA VAL A 104 15.37 -1.59 11.40
C VAL A 104 14.80 -1.98 10.06
N THR A 105 15.25 -3.09 9.52
CA THR A 105 14.71 -3.61 8.27
C THR A 105 13.96 -4.89 8.57
N LEU A 106 12.73 -4.95 8.08
CA LEU A 106 11.92 -6.15 8.19
C LEU A 106 12.10 -6.98 6.94
N TYR A 107 12.13 -8.30 7.11
CA TYR A 107 12.28 -9.22 5.98
C TYR A 107 11.18 -10.25 6.01
N GLY A 108 10.66 -10.58 4.86
CA GLY A 108 9.69 -11.65 4.72
C GLY A 108 10.00 -12.47 3.49
N SER A 109 9.65 -13.73 3.51
CA SER A 109 9.83 -14.56 2.33
C SER A 109 8.63 -15.48 2.20
N ALA A 110 8.22 -15.72 0.98
CA ALA A 110 7.12 -16.61 0.69
C ALA A 110 7.68 -17.87 0.11
N ASN A 111 7.31 -18.98 0.72
CA ASN A 111 7.73 -20.26 0.20
C ASN A 111 6.67 -20.80 -0.72
N TYR A 112 5.89 -19.94 -1.35
CA TYR A 112 4.83 -20.37 -2.21
C TYR A 112 5.25 -20.12 -3.64
N LEU A 113 5.07 -21.10 -4.47
CA LEU A 113 5.24 -20.87 -5.87
C LEU A 113 4.11 -19.95 -6.33
N GLY A 114 4.44 -18.97 -7.10
CA GLY A 114 3.40 -18.09 -7.61
C GLY A 114 3.15 -16.84 -6.82
N ALA A 115 3.87 -16.62 -5.73
CA ALA A 115 3.75 -15.36 -5.01
C ALA A 115 4.25 -14.24 -5.90
N HIS A 116 3.41 -13.26 -6.14
CA HIS A 116 3.69 -12.21 -7.12
C HIS A 116 3.56 -10.82 -6.55
N LYS A 117 2.81 -10.64 -5.48
CA LYS A 117 2.64 -9.37 -4.83
C LYS A 117 2.70 -9.56 -3.33
N VAL A 118 3.07 -8.50 -2.62
CA VAL A 118 3.18 -8.56 -1.18
C VAL A 118 2.53 -7.33 -0.58
N ARG A 119 1.98 -7.47 0.60
CA ARG A 119 1.49 -6.34 1.38
C ARG A 119 2.02 -6.50 2.80
N LEU A 120 2.58 -5.43 3.32
CA LEU A 120 3.07 -5.41 4.70
C LEU A 120 2.07 -4.67 5.56
N TYR A 121 1.66 -5.28 6.65
CA TYR A 121 0.70 -4.69 7.56
C TYR A 121 1.43 -4.43 8.88
N LEU A 122 1.35 -3.20 9.38
CA LEU A 122 1.99 -2.80 10.63
C LEU A 122 0.94 -2.35 11.62
N TYR A 123 1.05 -2.79 12.87
CA TYR A 123 0.12 -2.38 13.90
C TYR A 123 0.80 -2.44 15.27
N LEU A 124 0.21 -1.80 16.25
CA LEU A 124 0.76 -1.81 17.60
C LEU A 124 0.16 -2.90 18.45
#